data_7462fa89b8608f00e1621ae82a45d02c
#
_entry.id   7462fa89b8608f00e1621ae82a45d02c
#
_cell.length_a   1.000
_cell.length_b   1.000
_cell.length_c   1.000
_cell.angle_alpha   90.00
_cell.angle_beta   90.00
_cell.angle_gamma   90.00
#
_symmetry.space_group_name_H-M   'P 1'
#
loop_
_entity.id
_entity.type
_entity.pdbx_description
1 polymer ?
#
loop_
_entity_poly.entity_id
_entity_poly.type
_entity_poly.pdbx_seq_one_letter_code
_entity_poly.pdbx_strand_id
1 'polypeptide(L)'
;MLEVRAQAKYVRTSTHKAKLVLDLIKGKSASEALSILRFTKKAVARDVEKTLRSAIANAVFVAERNEKRRLDEDDLFVSACYAGQGPSLKRIRPAPMGRAYGILKRSAHLTIQVAEREK
;
A
#
# COMPACT_ATOMS: atom_id res chain seq x y z
N MET A 1 15.50 8.84 14.64
CA MET A 1 14.79 8.98 13.37
C MET A 1 13.48 8.19 13.41
N LEU A 2 12.38 8.84 13.11
CA LEU A 2 11.06 8.21 13.16
C LEU A 2 10.82 7.36 11.91
N GLU A 3 10.34 6.14 12.12
CA GLU A 3 10.01 5.23 11.04
C GLU A 3 8.79 4.41 11.46
N VAL A 4 7.72 4.50 10.71
CA VAL A 4 6.46 3.79 11.00
C VAL A 4 5.92 3.16 9.75
N ARG A 5 5.09 2.15 9.93
CA ARG A 5 4.49 1.42 8.82
C ARG A 5 2.99 1.25 9.01
N ALA A 6 2.31 1.01 7.91
CA ALA A 6 0.92 0.60 7.89
C ALA A 6 0.76 -0.57 6.94
N GLN A 7 -0.19 -1.43 7.21
CA GLN A 7 -0.48 -2.62 6.41
C GLN A 7 -1.95 -2.67 6.03
N ALA A 8 -2.22 -3.08 4.81
CA ALA A 8 -3.56 -3.43 4.37
C ALA A 8 -3.54 -4.91 4.01
N LYS A 9 -4.26 -5.73 4.76
CA LYS A 9 -4.30 -7.16 4.56
C LYS A 9 -5.48 -7.56 3.69
N TYR A 10 -5.33 -8.64 2.93
CA TYR A 10 -6.40 -9.26 2.12
C TYR A 10 -6.97 -8.32 1.05
N VAL A 11 -6.11 -7.51 0.44
CA VAL A 11 -6.52 -6.66 -0.68
C VAL A 11 -6.71 -7.54 -1.91
N ARG A 12 -7.85 -7.38 -2.58
CA ARG A 12 -8.22 -8.22 -3.74
C ARG A 12 -7.46 -7.80 -5.00
N THR A 13 -6.20 -8.20 -5.07
CA THR A 13 -5.32 -7.91 -6.20
C THR A 13 -4.20 -8.94 -6.23
N SER A 14 -3.50 -9.06 -7.35
CA SER A 14 -2.28 -9.85 -7.40
C SER A 14 -1.10 -9.00 -6.88
N THR A 15 -0.08 -9.67 -6.35
CA THR A 15 1.13 -8.97 -5.88
C THR A 15 1.82 -8.22 -7.02
N HIS A 16 1.78 -8.77 -8.24
CA HIS A 16 2.38 -8.12 -9.41
C HIS A 16 1.73 -6.76 -9.71
N LYS A 17 0.40 -6.71 -9.74
CA LYS A 17 -0.34 -5.46 -9.99
C LYS A 17 -0.11 -4.43 -8.89
N ALA A 18 -0.10 -4.88 -7.64
CA ALA A 18 0.17 -4.01 -6.50
C ALA A 18 1.59 -3.45 -6.56
N LYS A 19 2.57 -4.29 -6.93
CA LYS A 19 3.96 -3.88 -7.03
C LYS A 19 4.15 -2.78 -8.07
N LEU A 20 3.45 -2.85 -9.20
CA LEU A 20 3.54 -1.81 -10.23
C LEU A 20 3.16 -0.43 -9.68
N VAL A 21 2.14 -0.37 -8.85
CA VAL A 21 1.71 0.89 -8.23
C VAL A 21 2.67 1.32 -7.12
N LEU A 22 3.12 0.38 -6.29
CA LEU A 22 4.05 0.68 -5.21
C LEU A 22 5.39 1.21 -5.73
N ASP A 23 5.86 0.71 -6.85
CA ASP A 23 7.12 1.18 -7.46
C ASP A 23 7.03 2.67 -7.89
N LEU A 24 5.83 3.17 -8.17
CA LEU A 24 5.63 4.57 -8.54
C LEU A 24 5.87 5.52 -7.36
N ILE A 25 5.65 5.08 -6.15
CA ILE A 25 5.74 5.94 -4.96
C ILE A 25 6.99 5.69 -4.12
N LYS A 26 7.75 4.67 -4.42
CA LYS A 26 8.92 4.30 -3.65
C LYS A 26 9.97 5.41 -3.68
N GLY A 27 10.41 5.85 -2.50
CA GLY A 27 11.41 6.91 -2.37
C GLY A 27 10.88 8.33 -2.55
N LYS A 28 9.58 8.49 -2.81
CA LYS A 28 8.96 9.80 -2.99
C LYS A 28 8.54 10.39 -1.64
N SER A 29 8.42 11.73 -1.58
CA SER A 29 7.84 12.35 -0.39
C SER A 29 6.39 11.92 -0.24
N ALA A 30 5.87 11.96 1.00
CA ALA A 30 4.50 11.53 1.25
C ALA A 30 3.47 12.34 0.46
N SER A 31 3.64 13.65 0.38
CA SER A 31 2.73 14.51 -0.37
C SER A 31 2.77 14.21 -1.88
N GLU A 32 3.97 14.03 -2.42
CA GLU A 32 4.16 13.68 -3.83
C GLU A 32 3.56 12.31 -4.13
N ALA A 33 3.79 11.33 -3.24
CA ALA A 33 3.25 9.98 -3.38
C ALA A 33 1.72 10.00 -3.41
N LEU A 34 1.08 10.76 -2.53
CA LEU A 34 -0.39 10.90 -2.52
C LEU A 34 -0.91 11.50 -3.83
N SER A 35 -0.22 12.49 -4.37
CA SER A 35 -0.59 13.10 -5.66
C SER A 35 -0.48 12.09 -6.80
N ILE A 36 0.59 11.31 -6.84
CA ILE A 36 0.79 10.27 -7.86
C ILE A 36 -0.34 9.25 -7.79
N LEU A 37 -0.68 8.78 -6.59
CA LEU A 37 -1.73 7.78 -6.41
C LEU A 37 -3.11 8.29 -6.79
N ARG A 38 -3.38 9.56 -6.52
CA ARG A 38 -4.66 10.18 -6.86
C ARG A 38 -4.92 10.18 -8.36
N PHE A 39 -3.86 10.35 -9.17
CA PHE A 39 -3.97 10.40 -10.61
C PHE A 39 -3.65 9.07 -11.31
N THR A 40 -3.33 8.04 -10.55
CA THR A 40 -3.06 6.71 -11.10
C THR A 40 -4.39 6.01 -11.40
N LYS A 41 -4.54 5.50 -12.63
CA LYS A 41 -5.80 4.90 -13.09
C LYS A 41 -5.99 3.44 -12.68
N LYS A 42 -5.04 2.82 -12.01
CA LYS A 42 -5.15 1.43 -11.60
C LYS A 42 -6.05 1.30 -10.37
N ALA A 43 -6.89 0.26 -10.34
CA ALA A 43 -7.84 0.04 -9.26
C ALA A 43 -7.17 -0.08 -7.89
N VAL A 44 -6.01 -0.74 -7.83
CA VAL A 44 -5.28 -0.94 -6.57
C VAL A 44 -4.69 0.36 -6.02
N ALA A 45 -4.56 1.41 -6.83
CA ALA A 45 -4.02 2.69 -6.38
C ALA A 45 -4.84 3.29 -5.24
N ARG A 46 -6.14 3.06 -5.24
CA ARG A 46 -7.03 3.51 -4.16
C ARG A 46 -6.68 2.85 -2.83
N ASP A 47 -6.42 1.55 -2.86
CA ASP A 47 -6.03 0.81 -1.64
C ASP A 47 -4.65 1.22 -1.17
N VAL A 48 -3.72 1.45 -2.08
CA VAL A 48 -2.38 1.93 -1.76
C VAL A 48 -2.43 3.32 -1.15
N GLU A 49 -3.25 4.21 -1.71
CA GLU A 49 -3.45 5.57 -1.18
C GLU A 49 -3.98 5.51 0.27
N LYS A 50 -4.97 4.67 0.51
CA LYS A 50 -5.55 4.49 1.84
C LYS A 50 -4.50 3.99 2.84
N THR A 51 -3.69 3.03 2.43
CA THR A 51 -2.61 2.50 3.28
C THR A 51 -1.55 3.56 3.57
N LEU A 52 -1.19 4.35 2.57
CA LEU A 52 -0.23 5.44 2.74
C LEU A 52 -0.77 6.51 3.69
N ARG A 53 -2.02 6.88 3.58
CA ARG A 53 -2.66 7.84 4.51
C ARG A 53 -2.63 7.31 5.93
N SER A 54 -2.87 6.02 6.11
CA SER A 54 -2.79 5.36 7.41
C SER A 54 -1.37 5.43 7.98
N ALA A 55 -0.36 5.18 7.17
CA ALA A 55 1.04 5.25 7.59
C ALA A 55 1.42 6.69 8.01
N ILE A 56 0.99 7.68 7.26
CA ILE A 56 1.23 9.09 7.58
C ILE A 56 0.56 9.46 8.93
N ALA A 57 -0.69 9.04 9.11
CA ALA A 57 -1.41 9.28 10.36
C ALA A 57 -0.71 8.63 11.55
N ASN A 58 -0.21 7.40 11.38
CA ASN A 58 0.55 6.71 12.41
C ASN A 58 1.83 7.46 12.77
N ALA A 59 2.53 8.00 11.76
CA ALA A 59 3.75 8.76 11.97
C ALA A 59 3.49 10.04 12.78
N VAL A 60 2.45 10.76 12.40
CA VAL A 60 2.05 11.99 13.11
C VAL A 60 1.67 11.67 14.55
N PHE A 61 0.90 10.62 14.77
CA PHE A 61 0.47 10.19 16.10
C PHE A 61 1.65 9.81 16.99
N VAL A 62 2.59 9.02 16.46
CA VAL A 62 3.78 8.59 17.22
C VAL A 62 4.67 9.79 17.56
N ALA A 63 4.86 10.73 16.63
CA ALA A 63 5.67 11.91 16.85
C ALA A 63 5.08 12.77 17.97
N GLU A 64 3.77 12.98 17.97
CA GLU A 64 3.10 13.77 19.02
C GLU A 64 3.16 13.09 20.38
N ARG A 65 2.92 11.78 20.40
CA ARG A 65 2.81 11.03 21.66
C ARG A 65 4.16 10.75 22.32
N ASN A 66 5.13 10.28 21.54
CA ASN A 66 6.40 9.81 22.08
C ASN A 66 7.49 10.86 22.08
N GLU A 67 7.50 11.73 21.10
CA GLU A 67 8.55 12.75 20.93
C GLU A 67 8.05 14.17 21.19
N LYS A 68 6.77 14.33 21.48
CA LYS A 68 6.11 15.61 21.76
C LYS A 68 6.42 16.70 20.75
N ARG A 69 6.47 16.33 19.49
CA ARG A 69 6.72 17.27 18.40
C ARG A 69 5.69 17.10 17.31
N ARG A 70 5.49 18.16 16.54
CA ARG A 70 4.58 18.18 15.42
C ARG A 70 5.32 17.75 14.16
N LEU A 71 4.70 16.88 13.41
CA LEU A 71 5.28 16.35 12.18
C LEU A 71 4.31 16.59 11.02
N ASP A 72 4.80 17.23 9.97
CA ASP A 72 4.01 17.50 8.78
C ASP A 72 4.23 16.39 7.73
N GLU A 73 3.25 16.26 6.85
CA GLU A 73 3.30 15.31 5.74
C GLU A 73 4.52 15.51 4.85
N ASP A 74 4.96 16.76 4.68
CA ASP A 74 6.13 17.09 3.86
C ASP A 74 7.45 16.62 4.46
N ASP A 75 7.47 16.34 5.75
CA ASP A 75 8.66 15.85 6.44
C ASP A 75 8.84 14.35 6.31
N LEU A 76 7.89 13.66 5.69
CA LEU A 76 7.90 12.21 5.55
C LEU A 76 8.16 11.78 4.10
N PHE A 77 8.79 10.63 3.95
CA PHE A 77 8.96 10.02 2.64
C PHE A 77 8.69 8.51 2.74
N VAL A 78 8.37 7.89 1.61
CA VAL A 78 8.15 6.46 1.54
C VAL A 78 9.50 5.76 1.53
N SER A 79 9.90 5.22 2.68
CA SER A 79 11.21 4.56 2.81
C SER A 79 11.20 3.14 2.26
N ALA A 80 10.09 2.44 2.39
CA ALA A 80 9.94 1.09 1.86
C ALA A 80 8.46 0.82 1.59
N CYS A 81 8.20 0.04 0.56
CA CYS A 81 6.85 -0.44 0.27
C CYS A 81 6.95 -1.76 -0.46
N TYR A 82 6.11 -2.69 -0.10
CA TYR A 82 6.10 -4.01 -0.74
C TYR A 82 4.72 -4.65 -0.64
N ALA A 83 4.49 -5.63 -1.49
CA ALA A 83 3.27 -6.43 -1.49
C ALA A 83 3.65 -7.89 -1.28
N GLY A 84 3.09 -8.49 -0.23
CA GLY A 84 3.24 -9.91 0.03
C GLY A 84 2.04 -10.68 -0.49
N GLN A 85 2.24 -11.94 -0.83
CA GLN A 85 1.17 -12.80 -1.30
C GLN A 85 0.28 -13.22 -0.13
N GLY A 86 -1.03 -12.99 -0.26
CA GLY A 86 -2.01 -13.46 0.69
C GLY A 86 -2.64 -14.77 0.24
N PRO A 87 -3.59 -15.31 1.01
CA PRO A 87 -4.30 -16.53 0.63
C PRO A 87 -5.12 -16.32 -0.63
N SER A 88 -5.17 -17.36 -1.46
CA SER A 88 -5.96 -17.35 -2.69
C SER A 88 -7.23 -18.15 -2.49
N LEU A 89 -8.34 -17.67 -3.02
CA LEU A 89 -9.60 -18.39 -3.02
C LEU A 89 -9.76 -19.13 -4.33
N LYS A 90 -10.00 -20.44 -4.24
CA LYS A 90 -10.26 -21.25 -5.42
C LYS A 90 -11.74 -21.18 -5.77
N ARG A 91 -12.05 -20.89 -7.03
CA ARG A 91 -13.40 -20.83 -7.55
C ARG A 91 -13.48 -21.60 -8.85
N ILE A 92 -14.67 -22.11 -9.18
CA ILE A 92 -14.90 -22.86 -10.40
C ILE A 92 -15.73 -21.99 -11.34
N ARG A 93 -15.30 -21.91 -12.59
CA ARG A 93 -16.03 -21.20 -13.63
C ARG A 93 -16.58 -22.22 -14.61
N PRO A 94 -17.88 -22.15 -14.96
CA PRO A 94 -18.44 -23.02 -16.00
C PRO A 94 -17.71 -22.83 -17.33
N ALA A 95 -17.48 -23.94 -18.03
CA ALA A 95 -16.83 -23.93 -19.32
C ALA A 95 -17.70 -24.69 -20.31
N PRO A 96 -17.51 -24.48 -21.64
CA PRO A 96 -18.25 -25.22 -22.66
C PRO A 96 -18.12 -26.74 -22.50
N MET A 97 -19.13 -27.50 -22.94
CA MET A 97 -19.15 -28.98 -22.94
C MET A 97 -19.09 -29.59 -21.52
N GLY A 98 -19.67 -28.95 -20.53
CA GLY A 98 -19.76 -29.46 -19.16
C GLY A 98 -18.47 -29.51 -18.40
N ARG A 99 -17.41 -28.88 -18.89
CA ARG A 99 -16.15 -28.79 -18.20
C ARG A 99 -16.16 -27.58 -17.23
N ALA A 100 -15.31 -27.64 -16.22
CA ALA A 100 -15.13 -26.52 -15.27
C ALA A 100 -13.68 -26.09 -15.25
N TYR A 101 -13.45 -24.78 -15.27
CA TYR A 101 -12.10 -24.23 -15.12
C TYR A 101 -11.89 -23.73 -13.70
N GLY A 102 -10.73 -24.01 -13.13
CA GLY A 102 -10.33 -23.46 -11.85
C GLY A 102 -9.91 -22.01 -12.00
N ILE A 103 -10.40 -21.15 -11.10
CA ILE A 103 -10.01 -19.77 -11.03
C ILE A 103 -9.43 -19.49 -9.65
N LEU A 104 -8.28 -18.80 -9.60
CA LEU A 104 -7.70 -18.36 -8.35
C LEU A 104 -7.99 -16.88 -8.16
N LYS A 105 -8.72 -16.56 -7.09
CA LYS A 105 -8.91 -15.16 -6.68
C LYS A 105 -7.83 -14.83 -5.68
N ARG A 106 -6.84 -14.11 -6.14
CA ARG A 106 -5.65 -13.80 -5.36
C ARG A 106 -5.88 -12.59 -4.46
N SER A 107 -5.17 -12.57 -3.35
CA SER A 107 -5.12 -11.41 -2.46
C SER A 107 -3.67 -11.05 -2.18
N ALA A 108 -3.45 -9.82 -1.76
CA ALA A 108 -2.13 -9.32 -1.41
C ALA A 108 -2.19 -8.57 -0.09
N HIS A 109 -1.09 -8.59 0.64
CA HIS A 109 -0.91 -7.78 1.84
C HIS A 109 0.03 -6.64 1.48
N LEU A 110 -0.47 -5.42 1.57
CA LEU A 110 0.32 -4.23 1.27
C LEU A 110 0.97 -3.69 2.53
N THR A 111 2.25 -3.37 2.44
CA THR A 111 2.97 -2.73 3.54
C THR A 111 3.65 -1.48 3.01
N ILE A 112 3.41 -0.36 3.67
CA ILE A 112 4.05 0.92 3.33
C ILE A 112 4.71 1.44 4.60
N GLN A 113 5.99 1.73 4.49
CA GLN A 113 6.77 2.28 5.57
C GLN A 113 7.16 3.71 5.24
N VAL A 114 6.88 4.63 6.13
CA VAL A 114 7.27 6.02 5.98
C VAL A 114 8.29 6.36 7.05
N ALA A 115 9.21 7.23 6.70
CA ALA A 115 10.26 7.69 7.60
C ALA A 115 10.38 9.20 7.53
N GLU A 116 10.90 9.77 8.60
CA GLU A 116 11.18 11.20 8.63
C GLU A 116 12.41 11.49 7.79
N ARG A 117 12.28 12.50 6.93
CA ARG A 117 13.38 12.92 6.07
C ARG A 117 14.42 13.67 6.87
N GLU A 118 15.67 13.32 6.72
CA GLU A 118 16.77 14.08 7.30
C GLU A 118 16.95 15.40 6.55
N LYS A 119 17.10 16.46 7.32
CA LYS A 119 17.42 17.78 6.77
C LYS A 119 18.92 18.01 6.74
#